data_f48400664aabc5b4fffe2cbf42ec09ef
#
_entry.id   f48400664aabc5b4fffe2cbf42ec09ef
#
_cell.length_a   1.000
_cell.length_b   1.000
_cell.length_c   1.000
_cell.angle_alpha   90.00
_cell.angle_beta   90.00
_cell.angle_gamma   90.00
#
_symmetry.space_group_name_H-M   'P 1'
#
loop_
_entity.id
_entity.type
_entity.pdbx_description
1 polymer ?
#
loop_
_entity_poly.entity_id
_entity_poly.type
_entity_poly.pdbx_seq_one_letter_code
_entity_poly.pdbx_strand_id
1 'polypeptide(L)'
;MKKIIVCCLIGLCLCLGYSCSNKSQTATEGQADTDSVMNPKYATGYQVRDSNGVRLVDVGKDYHFALVTADVDVPNGYTKVRIPIKNTICMTALQLSNFTILNAHDVVKGLTGTKNLFNKDILQRVKDGHIVKIGMEGNFDTEMVLAANPDVIFISPSKRGGYDAIKETGITLVPHLGYKELNPLGQAEWIKFVGMFIGKEKEANDVFAGIESRYNELKDKCQQLTANGQKPTVLSGEMHYGNWHAVGGKNYLAQIFRDAGAEYVINDEETGGEDLEFEKMYSLAANADYWRILNSYPGEFSYEALKASEPRNELFKAYKEKKVIYCNMKQTPYYEISPVQPDLLLKEFVAIFHPELVEKDYKPTFYFLLK
;
A
#
# COMPACT_ATOMS: atom_id res chain seq x y z
N MET A 1 49.31 5.09 -56.57
CA MET A 1 50.29 4.15 -57.15
C MET A 1 50.27 2.85 -56.38
N LYS A 2 50.09 1.78 -57.13
CA LYS A 2 50.43 0.37 -56.86
C LYS A 2 49.64 -0.27 -55.71
N LYS A 3 48.65 -1.10 -55.97
CA LYS A 3 48.66 -2.49 -56.51
C LYS A 3 49.08 -3.50 -55.44
N ILE A 4 48.26 -4.44 -55.14
CA ILE A 4 47.96 -5.79 -55.74
C ILE A 4 48.44 -6.83 -54.71
N ILE A 5 47.90 -7.95 -54.36
CA ILE A 5 47.11 -9.10 -54.84
C ILE A 5 47.00 -10.09 -53.68
N VAL A 6 45.83 -10.62 -53.38
CA VAL A 6 45.33 -12.00 -53.60
C VAL A 6 46.30 -13.15 -53.28
N CYS A 7 45.91 -14.06 -52.38
CA CYS A 7 45.81 -15.49 -52.71
C CYS A 7 45.08 -16.31 -51.65
N CYS A 8 44.11 -17.06 -52.13
CA CYS A 8 43.46 -18.21 -51.47
C CYS A 8 44.48 -19.36 -51.28
N LEU A 9 44.25 -20.15 -50.19
CA LEU A 9 44.54 -21.59 -50.34
C LEU A 9 43.69 -22.38 -49.29
N ILE A 10 42.99 -23.31 -49.88
CA ILE A 10 42.17 -24.37 -49.26
C ILE A 10 43.10 -25.40 -48.61
N GLY A 11 42.76 -25.87 -47.46
CA GLY A 11 43.42 -27.00 -46.80
C GLY A 11 42.46 -27.81 -45.98
N LEU A 12 41.96 -28.86 -46.58
CA LEU A 12 41.16 -29.95 -46.03
C LEU A 12 42.08 -30.97 -45.33
N CYS A 13 41.83 -31.36 -44.06
CA CYS A 13 42.27 -32.66 -43.50
C CYS A 13 41.49 -32.95 -42.21
N LEU A 14 40.55 -33.87 -42.27
CA LEU A 14 40.49 -35.24 -41.74
C LEU A 14 40.67 -35.43 -40.22
N CYS A 15 39.57 -35.83 -39.67
CA CYS A 15 39.27 -36.74 -38.59
C CYS A 15 40.44 -37.40 -37.83
N LEU A 16 40.37 -37.34 -36.52
CA LEU A 16 40.58 -38.48 -35.63
C LEU A 16 39.80 -38.27 -34.32
N GLY A 17 38.95 -39.24 -33.99
CA GLY A 17 38.15 -39.26 -32.78
C GLY A 17 39.01 -39.56 -31.56
N TYR A 18 38.63 -38.94 -30.45
CA TYR A 18 38.90 -39.44 -29.11
C TYR A 18 37.62 -39.50 -28.32
N SER A 19 37.22 -40.69 -28.10
CA SER A 19 36.24 -41.09 -27.08
C SER A 19 36.83 -40.73 -25.72
N CYS A 20 36.10 -39.96 -24.92
CA CYS A 20 36.34 -39.87 -23.49
C CYS A 20 35.04 -39.70 -22.75
N SER A 21 34.71 -40.81 -22.10
CA SER A 21 34.15 -40.86 -20.74
C SER A 21 32.96 -39.97 -20.40
N ASN A 22 31.80 -40.55 -20.48
CA ASN A 22 30.62 -40.19 -19.74
C ASN A 22 30.94 -40.05 -18.25
N LYS A 23 31.07 -38.84 -17.72
CA LYS A 23 30.68 -38.52 -16.38
C LYS A 23 29.21 -38.11 -16.44
N SER A 24 28.34 -39.01 -16.05
CA SER A 24 26.96 -38.65 -15.65
C SER A 24 27.03 -37.63 -14.56
N GLN A 25 26.94 -36.34 -14.95
CA GLN A 25 26.40 -35.31 -14.10
C GLN A 25 24.90 -35.64 -14.03
N THR A 26 24.47 -36.22 -12.95
CA THR A 26 23.10 -36.08 -12.50
C THR A 26 22.79 -34.59 -12.46
N ALA A 27 22.19 -34.11 -13.52
CA ALA A 27 21.45 -32.90 -13.51
C ALA A 27 20.35 -33.11 -12.47
N THR A 28 20.52 -32.51 -11.30
CA THR A 28 19.41 -32.16 -10.43
C THR A 28 18.53 -31.30 -11.34
N GLU A 29 17.41 -31.88 -11.78
CA GLU A 29 16.33 -31.11 -12.38
C GLU A 29 15.92 -30.09 -11.33
N GLY A 30 16.47 -28.91 -11.43
CA GLY A 30 15.95 -27.73 -10.78
C GLY A 30 14.56 -27.53 -11.36
N GLN A 31 13.56 -27.89 -10.60
CA GLN A 31 12.17 -27.56 -10.85
C GLN A 31 12.14 -26.05 -11.09
N ALA A 32 11.80 -25.63 -12.30
CA ALA A 32 11.58 -24.24 -12.62
C ALA A 32 10.41 -23.77 -11.71
N ASP A 33 10.71 -22.93 -10.73
CA ASP A 33 9.70 -22.21 -9.97
C ASP A 33 8.86 -21.42 -11.00
N THR A 34 7.62 -21.84 -11.21
CA THR A 34 6.70 -21.13 -12.07
C THR A 34 6.26 -19.88 -11.34
N ASP A 35 6.49 -18.70 -11.93
CA ASP A 35 6.02 -17.45 -11.40
C ASP A 35 4.50 -17.53 -11.20
N SER A 36 4.06 -17.30 -9.97
CA SER A 36 2.64 -17.32 -9.65
C SER A 36 1.94 -16.09 -10.22
N VAL A 37 0.71 -16.30 -10.74
CA VAL A 37 -0.19 -15.20 -11.13
C VAL A 37 -0.45 -14.22 -9.98
N MET A 38 -0.28 -14.68 -8.74
CA MET A 38 -0.41 -13.87 -7.52
C MET A 38 0.86 -13.11 -7.15
N ASN A 39 1.97 -13.31 -7.86
CA ASN A 39 3.19 -12.56 -7.61
C ASN A 39 2.95 -11.07 -7.91
N PRO A 40 3.34 -10.16 -7.01
CA PRO A 40 3.01 -8.74 -7.18
C PRO A 40 3.82 -8.09 -8.31
N LYS A 41 3.18 -7.13 -8.98
CA LYS A 41 3.79 -6.27 -10.01
C LYS A 41 4.36 -4.98 -9.41
N TYR A 42 3.72 -4.44 -8.39
CA TYR A 42 4.03 -3.16 -7.76
C TYR A 42 4.42 -3.28 -6.30
N ALA A 43 3.79 -4.19 -5.56
CA ALA A 43 4.11 -4.40 -4.16
C ALA A 43 5.51 -5.01 -4.02
N THR A 44 6.24 -4.56 -3.00
CA THR A 44 7.63 -4.98 -2.74
C THR A 44 7.75 -5.79 -1.45
N GLY A 45 6.70 -5.78 -0.64
CA GLY A 45 6.70 -6.37 0.69
C GLY A 45 6.43 -7.88 0.73
N TYR A 46 6.04 -8.51 -0.39
CA TYR A 46 5.86 -9.96 -0.46
C TYR A 46 6.21 -10.52 -1.83
N GLN A 47 6.46 -11.83 -1.89
CA GLN A 47 6.68 -12.61 -3.11
C GLN A 47 5.90 -13.91 -3.03
N VAL A 48 5.48 -14.44 -4.18
CA VAL A 48 4.68 -15.67 -4.28
C VAL A 48 5.29 -16.62 -5.31
N ARG A 49 5.40 -17.88 -4.94
CA ARG A 49 5.85 -18.96 -5.82
C ARG A 49 4.94 -20.16 -5.65
N ASP A 50 4.60 -20.83 -6.73
CA ASP A 50 3.85 -22.07 -6.68
C ASP A 50 4.83 -23.26 -6.88
N SER A 51 4.91 -24.15 -5.92
CA SER A 51 5.82 -25.31 -5.92
C SER A 51 5.10 -26.58 -5.46
N ASN A 52 5.05 -27.61 -6.30
CA ASN A 52 4.47 -28.93 -5.98
C ASN A 52 3.03 -28.88 -5.43
N GLY A 53 2.20 -27.93 -5.92
CA GLY A 53 0.81 -27.76 -5.44
C GLY A 53 0.71 -27.03 -4.09
N VAL A 54 1.82 -26.49 -3.59
CA VAL A 54 1.88 -25.63 -2.41
C VAL A 54 2.21 -24.22 -2.86
N ARG A 55 1.48 -23.23 -2.36
CA ARG A 55 1.80 -21.82 -2.58
C ARG A 55 2.72 -21.32 -1.49
N LEU A 56 3.92 -20.93 -1.87
CA LEU A 56 4.92 -20.37 -0.99
C LEU A 56 4.83 -18.84 -1.04
N VAL A 57 4.72 -18.21 0.12
CA VAL A 57 4.58 -16.76 0.27
C VAL A 57 5.65 -16.26 1.23
N ASP A 58 6.56 -15.44 0.70
CA ASP A 58 7.60 -14.79 1.48
C ASP A 58 7.18 -13.35 1.76
N VAL A 59 7.19 -12.92 3.03
CA VAL A 59 6.81 -11.56 3.45
C VAL A 59 7.98 -10.88 4.13
N GLY A 60 8.49 -9.83 3.51
CA GLY A 60 9.75 -9.23 3.91
C GLY A 60 10.91 -10.23 3.81
N LYS A 61 11.78 -10.24 4.83
CA LYS A 61 12.94 -11.16 4.87
C LYS A 61 12.77 -12.31 5.87
N ASP A 62 11.80 -12.18 6.77
CA ASP A 62 11.78 -12.98 8.00
C ASP A 62 10.55 -13.88 8.12
N TYR A 63 9.57 -13.77 7.21
CA TYR A 63 8.32 -14.52 7.32
C TYR A 63 8.05 -15.31 6.06
N HIS A 64 7.87 -16.64 6.25
CA HIS A 64 7.71 -17.59 5.16
C HIS A 64 6.48 -18.46 5.44
N PHE A 65 5.51 -18.44 4.54
CA PHE A 65 4.26 -19.18 4.67
C PHE A 65 4.08 -20.17 3.53
N ALA A 66 3.61 -21.37 3.85
CA ALA A 66 3.17 -22.34 2.87
C ALA A 66 1.64 -22.46 2.96
N LEU A 67 0.94 -21.93 1.97
CA LEU A 67 -0.51 -21.97 1.89
C LEU A 67 -0.93 -23.30 1.25
N VAL A 68 -1.74 -24.07 1.97
CA VAL A 68 -2.14 -25.43 1.59
C VAL A 68 -3.65 -25.63 1.68
N THR A 69 -4.23 -26.38 0.75
CA THR A 69 -5.67 -26.74 0.77
C THR A 69 -5.90 -28.14 1.37
N ALA A 70 -4.85 -28.95 1.44
CA ALA A 70 -4.86 -30.29 2.01
C ALA A 70 -3.70 -30.44 3.02
N ASP A 71 -3.69 -31.55 3.76
CA ASP A 71 -2.57 -31.85 4.65
C ASP A 71 -1.42 -32.47 3.84
N VAL A 72 -0.46 -31.62 3.49
CA VAL A 72 0.74 -31.99 2.73
C VAL A 72 1.98 -31.47 3.47
N ASP A 73 3.12 -32.12 3.17
CA ASP A 73 4.41 -31.66 3.66
C ASP A 73 4.77 -30.30 3.03
N VAL A 74 5.39 -29.45 3.82
CA VAL A 74 5.84 -28.11 3.39
C VAL A 74 7.35 -27.99 3.56
N PRO A 75 8.01 -27.13 2.77
CA PRO A 75 9.45 -26.95 2.90
C PRO A 75 9.86 -26.49 4.31
N ASN A 76 11.05 -26.89 4.72
CA ASN A 76 11.63 -26.44 5.99
C ASN A 76 11.73 -24.91 6.04
N GLY A 77 11.41 -24.31 7.18
CA GLY A 77 11.42 -22.87 7.38
C GLY A 77 10.11 -22.17 7.00
N TYR A 78 9.16 -22.87 6.40
CA TYR A 78 7.84 -22.33 6.09
C TYR A 78 6.81 -22.69 7.17
N THR A 79 6.03 -21.70 7.57
CA THR A 79 4.86 -21.91 8.44
C THR A 79 3.68 -22.37 7.59
N LYS A 80 3.17 -23.58 7.86
CA LYS A 80 1.99 -24.13 7.18
C LYS A 80 0.74 -23.34 7.57
N VAL A 81 0.00 -22.84 6.59
CA VAL A 81 -1.30 -22.20 6.77
C VAL A 81 -2.33 -22.89 5.89
N ARG A 82 -3.37 -23.44 6.52
CA ARG A 82 -4.48 -24.05 5.78
C ARG A 82 -5.39 -22.97 5.24
N ILE A 83 -5.64 -22.99 3.93
CA ILE A 83 -6.53 -22.06 3.24
C ILE A 83 -7.73 -22.80 2.61
N PRO A 84 -8.87 -22.10 2.37
CA PRO A 84 -9.13 -20.72 2.78
C PRO A 84 -9.34 -20.62 4.30
N ILE A 85 -8.77 -19.57 4.91
CA ILE A 85 -9.04 -19.25 6.32
C ILE A 85 -10.51 -18.84 6.49
N LYS A 86 -11.06 -19.11 7.66
CA LYS A 86 -12.47 -18.80 7.99
C LYS A 86 -12.61 -17.69 9.02
N ASN A 87 -11.62 -17.57 9.88
CA ASN A 87 -11.62 -16.60 10.96
C ASN A 87 -10.28 -15.87 10.99
N THR A 88 -10.34 -14.54 11.07
CA THR A 88 -9.14 -13.72 11.24
C THR A 88 -9.38 -12.50 12.12
N ILE A 89 -8.29 -11.95 12.62
CA ILE A 89 -8.25 -10.67 13.32
C ILE A 89 -7.45 -9.68 12.49
N CYS A 90 -7.98 -8.47 12.32
CA CYS A 90 -7.31 -7.35 11.68
C CYS A 90 -6.91 -6.30 12.73
N MET A 91 -5.62 -5.96 12.79
CA MET A 91 -5.09 -4.99 13.75
C MET A 91 -5.26 -3.54 13.31
N THR A 92 -5.54 -3.29 12.02
CA THR A 92 -5.64 -1.93 11.46
C THR A 92 -6.75 -1.81 10.42
N ALA A 93 -7.23 -0.58 10.18
CA ALA A 93 -8.20 -0.30 9.12
C ALA A 93 -7.63 -0.63 7.72
N LEU A 94 -6.33 -0.44 7.50
CA LEU A 94 -5.66 -0.82 6.26
C LEU A 94 -5.75 -2.33 5.99
N GLN A 95 -5.57 -3.17 7.01
CA GLN A 95 -5.75 -4.62 6.86
C GLN A 95 -7.22 -4.96 6.59
N LEU A 96 -8.13 -4.37 7.36
CA LEU A 96 -9.57 -4.55 7.21
C LEU A 96 -10.07 -4.17 5.81
N SER A 97 -9.54 -3.09 5.21
CA SER A 97 -9.94 -2.61 3.89
C SER A 97 -9.78 -3.66 2.79
N ASN A 98 -8.79 -4.55 2.91
CA ASN A 98 -8.61 -5.65 1.95
C ASN A 98 -9.76 -6.68 2.03
N PHE A 99 -10.30 -6.94 3.22
CA PHE A 99 -11.45 -7.83 3.40
C PHE A 99 -12.75 -7.15 2.93
N THR A 100 -12.91 -5.87 3.22
CA THR A 100 -14.15 -5.15 2.85
C THR A 100 -14.28 -4.98 1.35
N ILE A 101 -13.20 -4.66 0.62
CA ILE A 101 -13.24 -4.53 -0.83
C ILE A 101 -13.51 -5.87 -1.55
N LEU A 102 -13.12 -6.99 -0.92
CA LEU A 102 -13.39 -8.34 -1.42
C LEU A 102 -14.74 -8.92 -0.93
N ASN A 103 -15.59 -8.11 -0.26
CA ASN A 103 -16.84 -8.56 0.35
C ASN A 103 -16.65 -9.80 1.23
N ALA A 104 -15.59 -9.80 2.05
CA ALA A 104 -15.21 -10.90 2.94
C ALA A 104 -15.35 -10.52 4.43
N HIS A 105 -16.39 -9.74 4.76
CA HIS A 105 -16.67 -9.26 6.11
C HIS A 105 -16.88 -10.42 7.11
N ASP A 106 -17.39 -11.54 6.65
CA ASP A 106 -17.69 -12.72 7.46
C ASP A 106 -16.45 -13.46 7.97
N VAL A 107 -15.32 -13.30 7.31
CA VAL A 107 -14.03 -13.89 7.73
C VAL A 107 -13.42 -13.10 8.92
N VAL A 108 -13.72 -11.81 9.05
CA VAL A 108 -13.21 -10.97 10.15
C VAL A 108 -13.97 -11.26 11.44
N LYS A 109 -13.25 -11.68 12.49
CA LYS A 109 -13.80 -12.02 13.82
C LYS A 109 -13.31 -11.12 14.95
N GLY A 110 -12.25 -10.36 14.72
CA GLY A 110 -11.72 -9.45 15.72
C GLY A 110 -11.07 -8.20 15.13
N LEU A 111 -11.15 -7.10 15.88
CA LEU A 111 -10.57 -5.80 15.58
C LEU A 111 -10.01 -5.16 16.84
N THR A 112 -9.00 -4.29 16.71
CA THR A 112 -8.46 -3.50 17.83
C THR A 112 -9.44 -2.43 18.31
N GLY A 113 -10.23 -1.86 17.42
CA GLY A 113 -11.24 -0.85 17.78
C GLY A 113 -12.04 -0.35 16.59
N THR A 114 -13.07 0.44 16.89
CA THR A 114 -14.03 0.92 15.89
C THR A 114 -14.14 2.45 15.83
N LYS A 115 -13.27 3.17 16.55
CA LYS A 115 -13.43 4.63 16.76
C LYS A 115 -13.50 5.45 15.48
N ASN A 116 -12.80 5.01 14.43
CA ASN A 116 -12.74 5.71 13.15
C ASN A 116 -13.18 4.78 12.01
N LEU A 117 -14.10 3.85 12.27
CA LEU A 117 -14.70 3.00 11.26
C LEU A 117 -16.05 3.58 10.81
N PHE A 118 -16.30 3.55 9.52
CA PHE A 118 -17.50 4.05 8.87
C PHE A 118 -18.27 2.95 8.14
N ASN A 119 -17.62 1.80 7.88
CA ASN A 119 -18.27 0.67 7.22
C ASN A 119 -19.43 0.13 8.09
N LYS A 120 -20.65 0.30 7.61
CA LYS A 120 -21.87 -0.02 8.34
C LYS A 120 -22.01 -1.51 8.63
N ASP A 121 -21.57 -2.37 7.72
CA ASP A 121 -21.65 -3.82 7.89
C ASP A 121 -20.70 -4.31 8.97
N ILE A 122 -19.47 -3.78 9.01
CA ILE A 122 -18.50 -4.07 10.07
C ILE A 122 -19.04 -3.57 11.43
N LEU A 123 -19.54 -2.33 11.48
CA LEU A 123 -20.10 -1.77 12.73
C LEU A 123 -21.31 -2.57 13.22
N GLN A 124 -22.18 -3.02 12.32
CA GLN A 124 -23.31 -3.87 12.69
C GLN A 124 -22.84 -5.23 13.22
N ARG A 125 -21.86 -5.87 12.56
CA ARG A 125 -21.27 -7.13 13.01
C ARG A 125 -20.63 -7.03 14.39
N VAL A 126 -19.99 -5.90 14.71
CA VAL A 126 -19.46 -5.62 16.07
C VAL A 126 -20.60 -5.49 17.07
N LYS A 127 -21.68 -4.78 16.72
CA LYS A 127 -22.85 -4.62 17.58
C LYS A 127 -23.56 -5.94 17.88
N ASP A 128 -23.61 -6.83 16.87
CA ASP A 128 -24.26 -8.15 16.95
C ASP A 128 -23.35 -9.21 17.62
N GLY A 129 -22.11 -8.84 17.98
CA GLY A 129 -21.16 -9.75 18.64
C GLY A 129 -20.47 -10.74 17.66
N HIS A 130 -20.63 -10.57 16.34
CA HIS A 130 -19.93 -11.39 15.34
C HIS A 130 -18.46 -10.99 15.15
N ILE A 131 -18.11 -9.77 15.54
CA ILE A 131 -16.73 -9.26 15.57
C ILE A 131 -16.48 -8.73 16.99
N VAL A 132 -15.43 -9.23 17.63
CA VAL A 132 -15.05 -8.81 18.98
C VAL A 132 -13.97 -7.72 18.94
N LYS A 133 -13.92 -6.89 19.98
CA LYS A 133 -12.84 -5.93 20.20
C LYS A 133 -11.78 -6.61 21.06
N ILE A 134 -10.56 -6.69 20.54
CA ILE A 134 -9.45 -7.39 21.20
C ILE A 134 -8.50 -6.46 21.95
N GLY A 135 -8.92 -5.22 22.25
CA GLY A 135 -8.04 -4.22 22.86
C GLY A 135 -7.17 -3.49 21.83
N MET A 136 -6.17 -2.78 22.33
CA MET A 136 -5.25 -1.97 21.51
C MET A 136 -3.79 -2.39 21.73
N GLU A 137 -2.92 -1.90 20.86
CA GLU A 137 -1.49 -2.15 20.96
C GLU A 137 -0.94 -1.88 22.35
N GLY A 138 -0.14 -2.84 22.85
CA GLY A 138 0.42 -2.82 24.21
C GLY A 138 -0.55 -3.25 25.31
N ASN A 139 -1.84 -3.45 25.01
CA ASN A 139 -2.84 -3.91 25.94
C ASN A 139 -3.93 -4.73 25.23
N PHE A 140 -3.52 -5.87 24.65
CA PHE A 140 -4.45 -6.80 24.03
C PHE A 140 -5.18 -7.68 25.07
N ASP A 141 -6.45 -7.90 24.82
CA ASP A 141 -7.26 -8.87 25.57
C ASP A 141 -7.10 -10.25 24.92
N THR A 142 -6.19 -11.06 25.49
CA THR A 142 -5.88 -12.40 24.96
C THR A 142 -7.05 -13.36 25.08
N GLU A 143 -7.95 -13.20 26.05
CA GLU A 143 -9.17 -14.00 26.17
C GLU A 143 -10.10 -13.72 24.99
N MET A 144 -10.26 -12.46 24.62
CA MET A 144 -11.05 -12.07 23.45
C MET A 144 -10.39 -12.50 22.13
N VAL A 145 -9.04 -12.49 22.06
CA VAL A 145 -8.32 -13.04 20.91
C VAL A 145 -8.61 -14.53 20.75
N LEU A 146 -8.53 -15.31 21.83
CA LEU A 146 -8.82 -16.76 21.82
C LEU A 146 -10.31 -17.02 21.53
N ALA A 147 -11.22 -16.22 22.09
CA ALA A 147 -12.67 -16.34 21.84
C ALA A 147 -13.05 -16.10 20.38
N ALA A 148 -12.31 -15.23 19.67
CA ALA A 148 -12.47 -15.00 18.22
C ALA A 148 -12.07 -16.21 17.38
N ASN A 149 -11.34 -17.17 17.97
CA ASN A 149 -10.85 -18.41 17.35
C ASN A 149 -10.27 -18.18 15.93
N PRO A 150 -9.28 -17.32 15.75
CA PRO A 150 -8.75 -16.99 14.45
C PRO A 150 -7.82 -18.08 13.94
N ASP A 151 -7.87 -18.37 12.64
CA ASP A 151 -6.91 -19.23 11.94
C ASP A 151 -5.55 -18.53 11.84
N VAL A 152 -5.58 -17.22 11.59
CA VAL A 152 -4.41 -16.32 11.56
C VAL A 152 -4.78 -14.93 12.07
N ILE A 153 -3.76 -14.17 12.47
CA ILE A 153 -3.91 -12.75 12.85
C ILE A 153 -3.03 -11.90 11.95
N PHE A 154 -3.62 -10.95 11.20
CA PHE A 154 -2.85 -10.00 10.42
C PHE A 154 -2.28 -8.91 11.32
N ILE A 155 -0.94 -8.72 11.26
CA ILE A 155 -0.21 -7.78 12.11
C ILE A 155 0.56 -6.73 11.29
N SER A 156 0.96 -5.65 11.94
CA SER A 156 1.89 -4.63 11.42
C SER A 156 3.16 -4.62 12.29
N PRO A 157 4.25 -5.32 11.91
CA PRO A 157 5.38 -5.61 12.80
C PRO A 157 6.09 -4.38 13.40
N SER A 158 5.97 -3.20 12.76
CA SER A 158 6.65 -1.97 13.21
C SER A 158 5.89 -1.20 14.28
N LYS A 159 4.77 -1.69 14.74
CA LYS A 159 3.95 -0.98 15.71
C LYS A 159 4.56 -1.03 17.12
N ARG A 160 4.42 0.09 17.84
CA ARG A 160 4.90 0.20 19.24
C ARG A 160 4.10 -0.75 20.12
N GLY A 161 4.75 -1.30 21.16
CA GLY A 161 4.11 -2.23 22.11
C GLY A 161 4.19 -3.71 21.73
N GLY A 162 4.55 -4.01 20.47
CA GLY A 162 4.76 -5.39 20.00
C GLY A 162 3.51 -6.26 20.05
N TYR A 163 3.71 -7.56 19.85
CA TYR A 163 2.66 -8.58 19.83
C TYR A 163 2.98 -9.76 20.75
N ASP A 164 3.81 -9.56 21.78
CA ASP A 164 4.32 -10.68 22.60
C ASP A 164 3.17 -11.45 23.29
N ALA A 165 2.23 -10.74 23.88
CA ALA A 165 1.04 -11.38 24.49
C ALA A 165 0.21 -12.18 23.48
N ILE A 166 0.15 -11.74 22.20
CA ILE A 166 -0.56 -12.46 21.14
C ILE A 166 0.27 -13.65 20.65
N LYS A 167 1.59 -13.50 20.54
CA LYS A 167 2.48 -14.62 20.18
C LYS A 167 2.37 -15.80 21.15
N GLU A 168 2.20 -15.51 22.45
CA GLU A 168 2.01 -16.52 23.49
C GLU A 168 0.74 -17.37 23.30
N THR A 169 -0.24 -16.89 22.53
CA THR A 169 -1.44 -17.68 22.19
C THR A 169 -1.16 -18.82 21.23
N GLY A 170 -0.01 -18.84 20.58
CA GLY A 170 0.36 -19.84 19.56
C GLY A 170 -0.33 -19.67 18.20
N ILE A 171 -1.17 -18.63 18.04
CA ILE A 171 -1.87 -18.36 16.78
C ILE A 171 -0.88 -17.80 15.76
N THR A 172 -0.97 -18.24 14.50
CA THR A 172 -0.10 -17.76 13.43
C THR A 172 -0.29 -16.28 13.16
N LEU A 173 0.81 -15.53 13.26
CA LEU A 173 0.84 -14.09 12.95
C LEU A 173 1.30 -13.89 11.51
N VAL A 174 0.50 -13.20 10.71
CA VAL A 174 0.78 -12.91 9.30
C VAL A 174 1.04 -11.42 9.14
N PRO A 175 2.29 -11.00 8.85
CA PRO A 175 2.62 -9.60 8.61
C PRO A 175 1.93 -9.09 7.35
N HIS A 176 1.30 -7.93 7.45
CA HIS A 176 0.79 -7.16 6.32
C HIS A 176 1.61 -5.88 6.21
N LEU A 177 2.51 -5.81 5.22
CA LEU A 177 3.48 -4.72 5.07
C LEU A 177 2.99 -3.62 4.11
N GLY A 178 1.75 -3.63 3.68
CA GLY A 178 1.18 -2.64 2.75
C GLY A 178 1.40 -1.18 3.17
N TYR A 179 1.48 -0.91 4.48
CA TYR A 179 1.77 0.43 4.99
C TYR A 179 3.21 0.92 4.71
N LYS A 180 4.12 0.03 4.28
CA LYS A 180 5.50 0.35 3.90
C LYS A 180 5.67 0.59 2.40
N GLU A 181 4.65 0.28 1.60
CA GLU A 181 4.73 0.47 0.17
C GLU A 181 4.79 1.97 -0.18
N LEU A 182 5.74 2.32 -1.03
CA LEU A 182 5.93 3.69 -1.50
C LEU A 182 5.14 3.97 -2.79
N ASN A 183 4.78 2.90 -3.50
CA ASN A 183 3.95 2.97 -4.70
C ASN A 183 2.47 2.82 -4.31
N PRO A 184 1.58 3.74 -4.73
CA PRO A 184 0.15 3.65 -4.46
C PRO A 184 -0.51 2.36 -4.95
N LEU A 185 -0.15 1.89 -6.14
CA LEU A 185 -0.61 0.59 -6.65
C LEU A 185 0.01 -0.58 -5.88
N GLY A 186 1.27 -0.43 -5.40
CA GLY A 186 1.90 -1.45 -4.54
C GLY A 186 1.15 -1.65 -3.24
N GLN A 187 0.68 -0.55 -2.60
CA GLN A 187 -0.16 -0.66 -1.40
C GLN A 187 -1.48 -1.37 -1.68
N ALA A 188 -2.18 -1.01 -2.77
CA ALA A 188 -3.44 -1.63 -3.14
C ALA A 188 -3.27 -3.11 -3.56
N GLU A 189 -2.13 -3.49 -4.11
CA GLU A 189 -1.88 -4.86 -4.58
C GLU A 189 -1.86 -5.90 -3.45
N TRP A 190 -1.78 -5.47 -2.19
CA TRP A 190 -1.96 -6.35 -1.02
C TRP A 190 -3.37 -6.96 -0.94
N ILE A 191 -4.33 -6.49 -1.74
CA ILE A 191 -5.62 -7.15 -1.97
C ILE A 191 -5.40 -8.59 -2.46
N LYS A 192 -4.42 -8.81 -3.38
CA LYS A 192 -4.07 -10.15 -3.86
C LYS A 192 -3.51 -11.03 -2.75
N PHE A 193 -2.63 -10.45 -1.90
CA PHE A 193 -2.09 -11.16 -0.74
C PHE A 193 -3.22 -11.69 0.17
N VAL A 194 -4.16 -10.84 0.55
CA VAL A 194 -5.31 -11.26 1.38
C VAL A 194 -6.19 -12.25 0.62
N GLY A 195 -6.41 -12.03 -0.69
CA GLY A 195 -7.18 -12.92 -1.56
C GLY A 195 -6.72 -14.38 -1.50
N MET A 196 -5.39 -14.61 -1.47
CA MET A 196 -4.80 -15.96 -1.35
C MET A 196 -5.22 -16.67 -0.05
N PHE A 197 -5.22 -15.94 1.07
CA PHE A 197 -5.57 -16.52 2.36
C PHE A 197 -7.04 -16.88 2.47
N ILE A 198 -7.93 -16.16 1.79
CA ILE A 198 -9.39 -16.35 1.90
C ILE A 198 -9.99 -17.10 0.70
N GLY A 199 -9.17 -17.57 -0.25
CA GLY A 199 -9.62 -18.30 -1.44
C GLY A 199 -10.39 -17.44 -2.43
N LYS A 200 -10.03 -16.17 -2.56
CA LYS A 200 -10.64 -15.18 -3.47
C LYS A 200 -9.61 -14.59 -4.44
N GLU A 201 -8.69 -15.41 -4.93
CA GLU A 201 -7.60 -14.97 -5.80
C GLU A 201 -8.10 -14.33 -7.09
N LYS A 202 -9.13 -14.93 -7.71
CA LYS A 202 -9.69 -14.40 -8.95
C LYS A 202 -10.31 -13.02 -8.72
N GLU A 203 -11.17 -12.91 -7.70
CA GLU A 203 -11.82 -11.63 -7.35
C GLU A 203 -10.78 -10.57 -6.97
N ALA A 204 -9.73 -10.94 -6.25
CA ALA A 204 -8.66 -10.04 -5.87
C ALA A 204 -7.89 -9.51 -7.10
N ASN A 205 -7.58 -10.39 -8.05
CA ASN A 205 -6.96 -9.99 -9.32
C ASN A 205 -7.88 -9.09 -10.15
N ASP A 206 -9.16 -9.42 -10.28
CA ASP A 206 -10.12 -8.65 -11.06
C ASP A 206 -10.31 -7.24 -10.45
N VAL A 207 -10.46 -7.15 -9.12
CA VAL A 207 -10.56 -5.87 -8.40
C VAL A 207 -9.31 -5.04 -8.59
N PHE A 208 -8.13 -5.63 -8.38
CA PHE A 208 -6.86 -4.91 -8.53
C PHE A 208 -6.64 -4.44 -9.98
N ALA A 209 -6.92 -5.27 -10.98
CA ALA A 209 -6.79 -4.90 -12.38
C ALA A 209 -7.67 -3.69 -12.75
N GLY A 210 -8.88 -3.62 -12.20
CA GLY A 210 -9.76 -2.46 -12.38
C GLY A 210 -9.19 -1.19 -11.74
N ILE A 211 -8.62 -1.28 -10.54
CA ILE A 211 -7.95 -0.18 -9.84
C ILE A 211 -6.73 0.29 -10.63
N GLU A 212 -5.88 -0.64 -11.05
CA GLU A 212 -4.66 -0.38 -11.84
C GLU A 212 -4.99 0.36 -13.13
N SER A 213 -6.01 -0.11 -13.86
CA SER A 213 -6.44 0.52 -15.11
C SER A 213 -6.88 1.96 -14.92
N ARG A 214 -7.79 2.22 -13.97
CA ARG A 214 -8.30 3.57 -13.69
C ARG A 214 -7.20 4.50 -13.18
N TYR A 215 -6.32 4.00 -12.31
CA TYR A 215 -5.19 4.78 -11.79
C TYR A 215 -4.26 5.22 -12.92
N ASN A 216 -3.79 4.27 -13.74
CA ASN A 216 -2.82 4.56 -14.81
C ASN A 216 -3.44 5.44 -15.90
N GLU A 217 -4.69 5.20 -16.30
CA GLU A 217 -5.37 6.05 -17.28
C GLU A 217 -5.42 7.52 -16.83
N LEU A 218 -5.79 7.76 -15.58
CA LEU A 218 -5.89 9.12 -15.04
C LEU A 218 -4.50 9.77 -14.88
N LYS A 219 -3.53 9.01 -14.37
CA LYS A 219 -2.13 9.44 -14.28
C LYS A 219 -1.57 9.86 -15.64
N ASP A 220 -1.79 9.04 -16.68
CA ASP A 220 -1.28 9.32 -18.04
C ASP A 220 -1.92 10.60 -18.60
N LYS A 221 -3.22 10.84 -18.37
CA LYS A 221 -3.89 12.09 -18.74
C LYS A 221 -3.26 13.31 -18.04
N CYS A 222 -2.99 13.21 -16.75
CA CYS A 222 -2.31 14.27 -15.98
C CYS A 222 -0.90 14.54 -16.52
N GLN A 223 -0.13 13.49 -16.81
CA GLN A 223 1.23 13.63 -17.35
C GLN A 223 1.21 14.28 -18.73
N GLN A 224 0.28 13.91 -19.60
CA GLN A 224 0.12 14.54 -20.92
C GLN A 224 -0.24 16.01 -20.80
N LEU A 225 -1.19 16.35 -19.93
CA LEU A 225 -1.63 17.74 -19.69
C LEU A 225 -0.48 18.62 -19.19
N THR A 226 0.34 18.10 -18.28
CA THR A 226 1.41 18.85 -17.62
C THR A 226 2.78 18.74 -18.29
N ALA A 227 2.89 18.00 -19.41
CA ALA A 227 4.17 17.77 -20.10
C ALA A 227 4.87 19.07 -20.55
N ASN A 228 4.11 20.08 -20.99
CA ASN A 228 4.59 21.36 -21.51
C ASN A 228 4.09 22.56 -20.71
N GLY A 229 3.42 22.33 -19.56
CA GLY A 229 2.81 23.34 -18.73
C GLY A 229 3.45 23.50 -17.35
N GLN A 230 3.03 24.53 -16.63
CA GLN A 230 3.36 24.65 -15.22
C GLN A 230 2.52 23.66 -14.41
N LYS A 231 3.20 22.93 -13.53
CA LYS A 231 2.53 22.07 -12.55
C LYS A 231 2.14 22.88 -11.33
N PRO A 232 0.93 22.72 -10.80
CA PRO A 232 0.60 23.33 -9.53
C PRO A 232 1.49 22.76 -8.42
N THR A 233 1.94 23.63 -7.52
CA THR A 233 2.77 23.23 -6.39
C THR A 233 1.91 22.94 -5.17
N VAL A 234 2.27 21.90 -4.41
CA VAL A 234 1.51 21.48 -3.23
C VAL A 234 2.40 21.28 -2.02
N LEU A 235 1.98 21.85 -0.89
CA LEU A 235 2.53 21.54 0.43
C LEU A 235 1.57 20.63 1.20
N SER A 236 2.11 19.84 2.14
CA SER A 236 1.32 18.94 2.98
C SER A 236 1.76 19.03 4.44
N GLY A 237 0.81 18.75 5.34
CA GLY A 237 1.05 18.74 6.77
C GLY A 237 0.53 19.98 7.48
N GLU A 238 0.81 20.04 8.77
CA GLU A 238 0.45 21.14 9.67
C GLU A 238 1.37 21.15 10.89
N MET A 239 1.34 22.26 11.63
CA MET A 239 2.06 22.37 12.91
C MET A 239 1.43 21.45 13.95
N HIS A 240 2.27 20.65 14.61
CA HIS A 240 1.87 19.76 15.70
C HIS A 240 2.99 19.70 16.75
N TYR A 241 2.68 19.99 18.01
CA TYR A 241 3.66 20.06 19.10
C TYR A 241 4.94 20.86 18.80
N GLY A 242 4.79 21.98 18.10
CA GLY A 242 5.89 22.90 17.81
C GLY A 242 6.70 22.59 16.54
N ASN A 243 6.42 21.49 15.86
CA ASN A 243 7.04 21.11 14.60
C ASN A 243 5.98 20.96 13.48
N TRP A 244 6.41 21.20 12.25
CA TRP A 244 5.60 20.92 11.07
C TRP A 244 5.72 19.45 10.69
N HIS A 245 4.62 18.70 10.81
CA HIS A 245 4.58 17.32 10.35
C HIS A 245 4.26 17.27 8.86
N ALA A 246 5.23 16.92 8.05
CA ALA A 246 5.10 16.73 6.61
C ALA A 246 5.34 15.26 6.22
N VAL A 247 5.08 14.91 4.99
CA VAL A 247 5.54 13.65 4.41
C VAL A 247 6.79 13.89 3.57
N GLY A 248 7.74 12.97 3.59
CA GLY A 248 8.97 13.06 2.82
C GLY A 248 8.75 12.94 1.31
N GLY A 249 9.74 13.37 0.54
CA GLY A 249 9.68 13.46 -0.92
C GLY A 249 9.49 12.12 -1.64
N LYS A 250 9.88 11.00 -1.02
CA LYS A 250 9.67 9.63 -1.55
C LYS A 250 8.48 8.91 -0.93
N ASN A 251 7.65 9.62 -0.18
CA ASN A 251 6.46 9.03 0.44
C ASN A 251 5.39 8.66 -0.60
N TYR A 252 4.57 7.68 -0.26
CA TYR A 252 3.37 7.27 -1.00
C TYR A 252 2.49 8.46 -1.43
N LEU A 253 2.19 9.41 -0.50
CA LEU A 253 1.36 10.56 -0.80
C LEU A 253 2.04 11.55 -1.74
N ALA A 254 3.36 11.76 -1.58
CA ALA A 254 4.15 12.56 -2.52
C ALA A 254 4.10 11.98 -3.93
N GLN A 255 4.06 10.64 -4.06
CA GLN A 255 3.87 9.99 -5.36
C GLN A 255 2.47 10.27 -5.94
N ILE A 256 1.41 10.23 -5.12
CA ILE A 256 0.04 10.59 -5.55
C ILE A 256 0.00 12.03 -6.09
N PHE A 257 0.64 13.00 -5.43
CA PHE A 257 0.68 14.38 -5.93
C PHE A 257 1.35 14.48 -7.30
N ARG A 258 2.49 13.80 -7.48
CA ARG A 258 3.19 13.74 -8.78
C ARG A 258 2.36 13.08 -9.85
N ASP A 259 1.68 11.98 -9.53
CA ASP A 259 0.83 11.26 -10.46
C ASP A 259 -0.45 12.05 -10.80
N ALA A 260 -0.91 12.92 -9.90
CA ALA A 260 -1.98 13.90 -10.14
C ALA A 260 -1.51 15.14 -10.92
N GLY A 261 -0.28 15.16 -11.44
CA GLY A 261 0.24 16.26 -12.24
C GLY A 261 0.67 17.49 -11.43
N ALA A 262 0.88 17.37 -10.12
CA ALA A 262 1.39 18.45 -9.27
C ALA A 262 2.86 18.24 -8.89
N GLU A 263 3.48 19.29 -8.37
CA GLU A 263 4.82 19.27 -7.81
C GLU A 263 4.74 19.40 -6.28
N TYR A 264 5.25 18.38 -5.58
CA TYR A 264 5.33 18.43 -4.13
C TYR A 264 6.57 19.24 -3.71
N VAL A 265 6.38 20.21 -2.79
CA VAL A 265 7.45 21.16 -2.41
C VAL A 265 8.64 20.51 -1.68
N ILE A 266 8.44 19.35 -1.06
CA ILE A 266 9.51 18.55 -0.46
C ILE A 266 9.99 17.53 -1.49
N ASN A 267 11.27 17.64 -1.87
CA ASN A 267 11.89 16.78 -2.88
C ASN A 267 13.19 16.18 -2.32
N ASP A 268 13.06 15.40 -1.27
CA ASP A 268 14.15 14.66 -0.65
C ASP A 268 13.98 13.15 -0.84
N GLU A 269 14.85 12.36 -0.23
CA GLU A 269 14.83 10.88 -0.30
C GLU A 269 14.06 10.24 0.86
N GLU A 270 13.45 11.03 1.74
CA GLU A 270 12.72 10.52 2.90
C GLU A 270 11.41 9.85 2.48
N THR A 271 11.15 8.69 3.09
CA THR A 271 9.98 7.84 2.78
C THR A 271 8.87 7.95 3.83
N GLY A 272 9.21 8.42 5.01
CA GLY A 272 8.31 8.52 6.17
C GLY A 272 7.67 9.90 6.32
N GLY A 273 7.24 10.16 7.55
CA GLY A 273 6.90 11.49 8.00
C GLY A 273 8.15 12.24 8.47
N GLU A 274 8.15 13.54 8.32
CA GLU A 274 9.22 14.42 8.76
C GLU A 274 8.68 15.49 9.71
N ASP A 275 9.52 15.83 10.68
CA ASP A 275 9.30 16.94 11.59
C ASP A 275 10.25 18.09 11.23
N LEU A 276 9.68 19.18 10.71
CA LEU A 276 10.42 20.36 10.26
C LEU A 276 10.08 21.56 11.15
N GLU A 277 11.03 22.47 11.31
CA GLU A 277 10.76 23.77 11.88
C GLU A 277 9.87 24.60 10.92
N PHE A 278 9.03 25.46 11.49
CA PHE A 278 8.13 26.32 10.69
C PHE A 278 8.89 27.12 9.63
N GLU A 279 10.00 27.74 10.01
CA GLU A 279 10.81 28.60 9.15
C GLU A 279 11.36 27.83 7.95
N LYS A 280 11.81 26.58 8.16
CA LYS A 280 12.25 25.71 7.06
C LYS A 280 11.10 25.40 6.12
N MET A 281 9.93 25.00 6.66
CA MET A 281 8.76 24.72 5.84
C MET A 281 8.28 25.96 5.10
N TYR A 282 8.25 27.12 5.75
CA TYR A 282 7.87 28.38 5.12
C TYR A 282 8.82 28.76 3.97
N SER A 283 10.12 28.57 4.15
CA SER A 283 11.10 28.83 3.08
C SER A 283 10.89 27.95 1.83
N LEU A 284 10.42 26.72 2.01
CA LEU A 284 10.15 25.79 0.92
C LEU A 284 8.79 26.05 0.24
N ALA A 285 7.80 26.46 1.01
CA ALA A 285 6.40 26.35 0.62
C ALA A 285 5.60 27.66 0.70
N ALA A 286 6.23 28.80 1.01
CA ALA A 286 5.52 30.09 1.13
C ALA A 286 4.64 30.41 -0.07
N ASN A 287 5.08 30.04 -1.28
CA ASN A 287 4.44 30.32 -2.55
C ASN A 287 3.73 29.09 -3.16
N ALA A 288 3.59 28.00 -2.42
CA ALA A 288 2.86 26.83 -2.91
C ALA A 288 1.41 27.16 -3.26
N ASP A 289 0.92 26.60 -4.37
CA ASP A 289 -0.43 26.90 -4.88
C ASP A 289 -1.51 26.27 -4.00
N TYR A 290 -1.27 25.07 -3.51
CA TYR A 290 -2.20 24.30 -2.69
C TYR A 290 -1.56 23.85 -1.39
N TRP A 291 -2.40 23.66 -0.38
CA TRP A 291 -2.00 23.14 0.93
C TRP A 291 -2.90 22.00 1.36
N ARG A 292 -2.35 20.79 1.45
CA ARG A 292 -3.09 19.62 1.88
C ARG A 292 -2.96 19.39 3.39
N ILE A 293 -4.09 19.25 4.08
CA ILE A 293 -4.21 18.93 5.51
C ILE A 293 -5.06 17.66 5.69
N LEU A 294 -4.58 16.75 6.54
CA LEU A 294 -5.32 15.59 7.01
C LEU A 294 -5.21 15.53 8.52
N ASN A 295 -6.32 15.70 9.24
CA ASN A 295 -6.31 15.62 10.69
C ASN A 295 -7.61 15.00 11.25
N SER A 296 -7.74 15.00 12.57
CA SER A 296 -8.90 14.51 13.33
C SER A 296 -9.56 15.62 14.11
N TYR A 297 -9.81 16.77 13.48
CA TYR A 297 -10.39 17.93 14.16
C TYR A 297 -11.80 17.64 14.69
N PRO A 298 -12.11 18.02 15.94
CA PRO A 298 -13.44 17.83 16.50
C PRO A 298 -14.39 18.95 16.02
N GLY A 299 -15.30 18.63 15.12
CA GLY A 299 -16.26 19.58 14.58
C GLY A 299 -15.92 20.08 13.16
N GLU A 300 -16.38 21.29 12.84
CA GLU A 300 -16.11 21.93 11.54
C GLU A 300 -14.76 22.63 11.58
N PHE A 301 -13.89 22.27 10.63
CA PHE A 301 -12.60 22.92 10.46
C PHE A 301 -12.74 24.11 9.49
N SER A 302 -12.13 25.22 9.84
CA SER A 302 -12.21 26.48 9.05
C SER A 302 -10.85 27.16 8.94
N TYR A 303 -10.77 28.22 8.14
CA TYR A 303 -9.57 29.05 8.06
C TYR A 303 -9.26 29.75 9.40
N GLU A 304 -10.28 30.10 10.17
CA GLU A 304 -10.13 30.66 11.52
C GLU A 304 -9.54 29.61 12.48
N ALA A 305 -10.01 28.35 12.41
CA ALA A 305 -9.45 27.25 13.20
C ALA A 305 -8.00 26.98 12.80
N LEU A 306 -7.69 26.99 11.49
CA LEU A 306 -6.33 26.81 10.99
C LEU A 306 -5.39 27.95 11.44
N LYS A 307 -5.86 29.21 11.41
CA LYS A 307 -5.12 30.36 11.95
C LYS A 307 -4.95 30.28 13.47
N ALA A 308 -5.97 29.84 14.19
CA ALA A 308 -5.90 29.70 15.65
C ALA A 308 -4.92 28.62 16.10
N SER A 309 -4.72 27.56 15.31
CA SER A 309 -3.74 26.50 15.59
C SER A 309 -2.29 26.97 15.47
N GLU A 310 -2.00 27.86 14.52
CA GLU A 310 -0.71 28.50 14.28
C GLU A 310 -0.95 29.81 13.49
N PRO A 311 -0.80 31.00 14.11
CA PRO A 311 -1.10 32.28 13.46
C PRO A 311 -0.30 32.54 12.20
N ARG A 312 0.93 32.02 12.10
CA ARG A 312 1.81 32.17 10.91
C ARG A 312 1.29 31.42 9.68
N ASN A 313 0.29 30.55 9.83
CA ASN A 313 -0.35 29.87 8.71
C ASN A 313 -0.92 30.82 7.66
N GLU A 314 -1.35 32.03 8.08
CA GLU A 314 -1.84 33.07 7.17
C GLU A 314 -0.77 33.64 6.22
N LEU A 315 0.51 33.36 6.47
CA LEU A 315 1.60 33.80 5.61
C LEU A 315 1.69 33.04 4.29
N PHE A 316 1.23 31.78 4.27
CA PHE A 316 1.27 30.94 3.06
C PHE A 316 0.32 31.44 1.97
N LYS A 317 0.77 31.39 0.70
CA LYS A 317 -0.05 31.74 -0.47
C LYS A 317 -1.35 30.92 -0.51
N ALA A 318 -1.27 29.61 -0.31
CA ALA A 318 -2.43 28.70 -0.33
C ALA A 318 -3.49 29.06 0.72
N TYR A 319 -3.10 29.58 1.88
CA TYR A 319 -4.03 30.11 2.87
C TYR A 319 -4.73 31.37 2.35
N LYS A 320 -3.95 32.35 1.86
CA LYS A 320 -4.46 33.65 1.34
C LYS A 320 -5.42 33.47 0.17
N GLU A 321 -5.11 32.53 -0.72
CA GLU A 321 -5.91 32.25 -1.92
C GLU A 321 -7.06 31.28 -1.70
N LYS A 322 -7.28 30.81 -0.45
CA LYS A 322 -8.34 29.85 -0.11
C LYS A 322 -8.20 28.51 -0.85
N LYS A 323 -6.96 28.03 -0.99
CA LYS A 323 -6.61 26.77 -1.67
C LYS A 323 -6.09 25.69 -0.70
N VAL A 324 -6.68 25.62 0.51
CA VAL A 324 -6.42 24.56 1.46
C VAL A 324 -7.29 23.36 1.14
N ILE A 325 -6.65 22.21 0.90
CA ILE A 325 -7.26 20.92 0.62
C ILE A 325 -7.37 20.16 1.95
N TYR A 326 -8.57 19.87 2.38
CA TYR A 326 -8.82 19.34 3.72
C TYR A 326 -9.54 18.00 3.73
N CYS A 327 -9.12 17.12 4.61
CA CYS A 327 -9.79 15.87 4.93
C CYS A 327 -9.83 15.68 6.46
N ASN A 328 -11.02 15.39 7.01
CA ASN A 328 -11.20 15.07 8.42
C ASN A 328 -11.38 13.55 8.61
N MET A 329 -10.41 12.91 9.23
CA MET A 329 -10.44 11.46 9.50
C MET A 329 -11.56 11.03 10.47
N LYS A 330 -12.18 11.96 11.20
CA LYS A 330 -13.36 11.67 12.02
C LYS A 330 -14.68 11.72 11.26
N GLN A 331 -14.64 12.22 10.02
CA GLN A 331 -15.83 12.44 9.20
C GLN A 331 -15.78 11.69 7.87
N THR A 332 -14.63 11.13 7.51
CA THR A 332 -14.41 10.44 6.24
C THR A 332 -13.77 9.06 6.45
N PRO A 333 -14.11 8.06 5.63
CA PRO A 333 -13.57 6.71 5.70
C PRO A 333 -12.16 6.59 5.09
N TYR A 334 -11.29 7.58 5.34
CA TYR A 334 -10.00 7.70 4.67
C TYR A 334 -9.18 6.41 4.74
N TYR A 335 -8.91 5.89 5.94
CA TYR A 335 -8.11 4.67 6.11
C TYR A 335 -8.83 3.35 5.80
N GLU A 336 -10.16 3.40 5.60
CA GLU A 336 -10.91 2.21 5.17
C GLU A 336 -10.95 2.05 3.64
N ILE A 337 -10.71 3.12 2.89
CA ILE A 337 -10.86 3.11 1.43
C ILE A 337 -9.55 3.42 0.73
N SER A 338 -8.86 4.51 1.10
CA SER A 338 -7.69 4.97 0.35
C SER A 338 -6.55 3.93 0.20
N PRO A 339 -6.32 3.01 1.17
CA PRO A 339 -5.24 2.03 1.02
C PRO A 339 -5.45 1.02 -0.11
N VAL A 340 -6.72 0.72 -0.43
CA VAL A 340 -7.09 -0.27 -1.45
C VAL A 340 -7.70 0.36 -2.70
N GLN A 341 -7.94 1.67 -2.70
CA GLN A 341 -8.46 2.44 -3.84
C GLN A 341 -7.65 3.72 -4.08
N PRO A 342 -6.36 3.61 -4.42
CA PRO A 342 -5.53 4.77 -4.74
C PRO A 342 -5.98 5.49 -6.01
N ASP A 343 -6.70 4.84 -6.91
CA ASP A 343 -7.34 5.43 -8.07
C ASP A 343 -8.39 6.49 -7.68
N LEU A 344 -9.16 6.23 -6.63
CA LEU A 344 -10.10 7.21 -6.07
C LEU A 344 -9.34 8.38 -5.42
N LEU A 345 -8.30 8.09 -4.64
CA LEU A 345 -7.49 9.12 -4.00
C LEU A 345 -6.79 10.02 -5.04
N LEU A 346 -6.24 9.42 -6.11
CA LEU A 346 -5.66 10.14 -7.24
C LEU A 346 -6.70 11.07 -7.88
N LYS A 347 -7.90 10.54 -8.16
CA LYS A 347 -8.99 11.29 -8.79
C LYS A 347 -9.41 12.51 -7.98
N GLU A 348 -9.38 12.44 -6.65
CA GLU A 348 -9.70 13.58 -5.80
C GLU A 348 -8.71 14.73 -5.92
N PHE A 349 -7.40 14.42 -5.96
CA PHE A 349 -6.39 15.45 -6.21
C PHE A 349 -6.44 15.98 -7.65
N VAL A 350 -6.69 15.11 -8.63
CA VAL A 350 -6.89 15.56 -10.02
C VAL A 350 -8.10 16.48 -10.13
N ALA A 351 -9.21 16.19 -9.47
CA ALA A 351 -10.40 17.07 -9.46
C ALA A 351 -10.10 18.48 -8.91
N ILE A 352 -9.10 18.60 -8.05
CA ILE A 352 -8.68 19.88 -7.47
C ILE A 352 -7.63 20.59 -8.35
N PHE A 353 -6.64 19.84 -8.84
CA PHE A 353 -5.51 20.40 -9.61
C PHE A 353 -5.87 20.63 -11.08
N HIS A 354 -6.66 19.74 -11.66
CA HIS A 354 -7.01 19.66 -13.09
C HIS A 354 -8.48 19.26 -13.26
N PRO A 355 -9.43 20.13 -12.83
CA PRO A 355 -10.86 19.81 -12.84
C PRO A 355 -11.42 19.46 -14.21
N GLU A 356 -10.75 19.88 -15.29
CA GLU A 356 -11.09 19.55 -16.68
C GLU A 356 -10.91 18.05 -17.04
N LEU A 357 -10.17 17.30 -16.23
CA LEU A 357 -9.92 15.86 -16.44
C LEU A 357 -10.93 14.95 -15.75
N VAL A 358 -11.85 15.52 -14.98
CA VAL A 358 -12.89 14.77 -14.26
C VAL A 358 -14.29 15.24 -14.64
N GLU A 359 -15.29 14.46 -14.29
CA GLU A 359 -16.70 14.79 -14.55
C GLU A 359 -17.11 16.05 -13.74
N LYS A 360 -17.91 16.94 -14.35
CA LYS A 360 -18.33 18.22 -13.73
C LYS A 360 -19.11 18.05 -12.42
N ASP A 361 -19.77 16.93 -12.24
CA ASP A 361 -20.59 16.60 -11.07
C ASP A 361 -19.85 15.65 -10.09
N TYR A 362 -18.55 15.47 -10.27
CA TYR A 362 -17.73 14.64 -9.36
C TYR A 362 -17.84 15.12 -7.91
N LYS A 363 -18.16 14.19 -7.03
CA LYS A 363 -18.24 14.44 -5.59
C LYS A 363 -17.10 13.73 -4.88
N PRO A 364 -16.20 14.47 -4.21
CA PRO A 364 -15.09 13.85 -3.50
C PRO A 364 -15.57 13.03 -2.30
N THR A 365 -14.84 11.98 -1.99
CA THR A 365 -15.06 11.11 -0.84
C THR A 365 -14.29 11.58 0.39
N PHE A 366 -13.07 12.08 0.20
CA PHE A 366 -12.14 12.43 1.28
C PHE A 366 -11.83 13.92 1.33
N TYR A 367 -11.35 14.49 0.23
CA TYR A 367 -10.76 15.81 0.18
C TYR A 367 -11.66 16.83 -0.49
N PHE A 368 -11.73 18.00 0.09
CA PHE A 368 -12.43 19.16 -0.47
C PHE A 368 -11.62 20.43 -0.22
N LEU A 369 -11.86 21.48 -1.00
CA LEU A 369 -11.33 22.81 -0.70
C LEU A 369 -12.05 23.37 0.54
N LEU A 370 -11.25 23.76 1.53
CA LEU A 370 -11.73 24.36 2.77
C LEU A 370 -12.48 25.67 2.45
N LYS A 371 -13.62 25.87 3.09
CA LYS A 371 -14.50 27.00 2.88
C LYS A 371 -14.22 28.15 3.85
#